data_66b3bab1c865b62f36df4396d5be2257
#
_entry.id   66b3bab1c865b62f36df4396d5be2257
#
_cell.length_a   1.000
_cell.length_b   1.000
_cell.length_c   1.000
_cell.angle_alpha   90.00
_cell.angle_beta   90.00
_cell.angle_gamma   90.00
#
_symmetry.space_group_name_H-M   'P 1'
#
loop_
_entity.id
_entity.type
_entity.pdbx_description
1 polymer ?
#
loop_
_entity_poly.entity_id
_entity_poly.type
_entity_poly.pdbx_seq_one_letter_code
_entity_poly.pdbx_strand_id
1 'polypeptide(L)'
;ITNIPAIATPSATYSEIKIADGSKTITDKAELDQLLTFIEGIEVNKKEVQKGSWDDSEDTNKITFYRLDNSMDSIISFTADYSKIWIETNATSSFTYSVKDPVEVHNALAAFLNTEN
;
A
#
# COMPACT_ATOMS: atom_id res chain seq x y z
N ILE A 1 -1.95 12.21 15.46
CA ILE A 1 -2.18 11.78 14.08
C ILE A 1 -0.99 12.18 13.23
N THR A 2 -0.52 11.27 12.45
CA THR A 2 0.56 11.53 11.51
C THR A 2 0.25 10.81 10.20
N ASN A 3 0.90 11.26 9.13
CA ASN A 3 0.83 10.54 7.87
C ASN A 3 2.04 9.61 7.78
N ILE A 4 1.88 8.55 7.01
CA ILE A 4 3.02 7.68 6.74
C ILE A 4 4.08 8.48 5.98
N PRO A 5 5.36 8.11 6.10
CA PRO A 5 6.40 8.79 5.32
C PRO A 5 6.09 8.69 3.83
N ALA A 6 6.43 9.72 3.09
CA ALA A 6 6.24 9.71 1.66
C ALA A 6 6.97 8.51 1.05
N ILE A 7 6.27 7.78 0.20
CA ILE A 7 6.85 6.64 -0.48
C ILE A 7 7.36 7.14 -1.82
N ALA A 8 8.63 7.49 -1.86
CA ALA A 8 9.24 7.92 -3.10
C ALA A 8 9.53 6.67 -3.93
N THR A 9 8.78 6.49 -4.99
CA THR A 9 8.99 5.37 -5.91
C THR A 9 9.27 5.90 -7.31
N PRO A 10 10.30 6.74 -7.48
CA PRO A 10 10.57 7.35 -8.78
C PRO A 10 10.90 6.33 -9.86
N SER A 11 11.33 5.14 -9.47
CA SER A 11 11.65 4.06 -10.40
C SER A 11 10.46 3.18 -10.72
N ALA A 12 9.34 3.35 -10.03
CA ALA A 12 8.19 2.49 -10.25
C ALA A 12 7.50 2.85 -11.56
N THR A 13 7.23 1.85 -12.38
CA THR A 13 6.55 2.03 -13.66
C THR A 13 5.16 1.46 -13.68
N TYR A 14 4.85 0.54 -12.78
CA TYR A 14 3.51 0.00 -12.64
C TYR A 14 3.31 -0.54 -11.23
N SER A 15 2.06 -0.81 -10.90
CA SER A 15 1.69 -1.33 -9.59
C SER A 15 0.63 -2.40 -9.72
N GLU A 16 0.61 -3.32 -8.77
CA GLU A 16 -0.46 -4.30 -8.66
C GLU A 16 -1.14 -4.13 -7.31
N ILE A 17 -2.46 -3.97 -7.35
CA ILE A 17 -3.31 -4.02 -6.16
C ILE A 17 -3.87 -5.42 -6.08
N LYS A 18 -3.71 -6.08 -4.92
CA LYS A 18 -4.28 -7.40 -4.68
C LYS A 18 -4.88 -7.40 -3.29
N ILE A 19 -6.18 -7.35 -3.23
CA ILE A 19 -6.93 -7.32 -1.97
C ILE A 19 -8.02 -8.38 -2.00
N ALA A 20 -8.71 -8.60 -0.90
CA ALA A 20 -9.76 -9.61 -0.83
C ALA A 20 -10.86 -9.38 -1.86
N ASP A 21 -11.12 -8.11 -2.21
CA ASP A 21 -12.14 -7.72 -3.17
C ASP A 21 -11.75 -8.02 -4.63
N GLY A 22 -10.48 -8.26 -4.91
CA GLY A 22 -9.99 -8.52 -6.25
C GLY A 22 -8.59 -7.99 -6.49
N SER A 23 -8.19 -7.94 -7.74
CA SER A 23 -6.86 -7.46 -8.10
C SER A 23 -6.91 -6.61 -9.36
N LYS A 24 -5.92 -5.72 -9.50
CA LYS A 24 -5.80 -4.85 -10.66
C LYS A 24 -4.36 -4.45 -10.84
N THR A 25 -3.90 -4.48 -12.09
CA THR A 25 -2.58 -3.94 -12.45
C THR A 25 -2.77 -2.53 -13.00
N ILE A 26 -2.03 -1.57 -12.43
CA ILE A 26 -2.12 -0.17 -12.82
C ILE A 26 -0.87 0.19 -13.59
N THR A 27 -1.04 0.48 -14.88
CA THR A 27 0.07 0.85 -15.77
C THR A 27 -0.05 2.29 -16.27
N ASP A 28 -1.23 2.88 -16.17
CA ASP A 28 -1.43 4.27 -16.56
C ASP A 28 -0.77 5.20 -15.57
N LYS A 29 0.05 6.13 -16.06
CA LYS A 29 0.81 7.01 -15.18
C LYS A 29 -0.08 7.90 -14.33
N ALA A 30 -1.16 8.41 -14.88
CA ALA A 30 -2.06 9.28 -14.13
C ALA A 30 -2.73 8.50 -12.99
N GLU A 31 -3.15 7.28 -13.26
CA GLU A 31 -3.75 6.43 -12.24
C GLU A 31 -2.72 6.00 -11.19
N LEU A 32 -1.49 5.73 -11.63
CA LEU A 32 -0.40 5.40 -10.70
C LEU A 32 -0.13 6.57 -9.75
N ASP A 33 -0.12 7.79 -10.28
CA ASP A 33 0.06 8.99 -9.46
C ASP A 33 -1.08 9.17 -8.47
N GLN A 34 -2.31 8.86 -8.86
CA GLN A 34 -3.47 8.90 -7.97
C GLN A 34 -3.32 7.89 -6.84
N LEU A 35 -2.84 6.68 -7.15
CA LEU A 35 -2.61 5.65 -6.15
C LEU A 35 -1.56 6.10 -5.14
N LEU A 36 -0.45 6.65 -5.61
CA LEU A 36 0.61 7.15 -4.73
C LEU A 36 0.10 8.28 -3.83
N THR A 37 -0.67 9.21 -4.39
CA THR A 37 -1.26 10.30 -3.62
C THR A 37 -2.19 9.76 -2.53
N PHE A 38 -3.00 8.77 -2.87
CA PHE A 38 -3.87 8.13 -1.89
C PHE A 38 -3.06 7.52 -0.74
N ILE A 39 -2.02 6.75 -1.07
CA ILE A 39 -1.21 6.09 -0.05
C ILE A 39 -0.55 7.12 0.87
N GLU A 40 0.02 8.17 0.30
CA GLU A 40 0.68 9.21 1.08
C GLU A 40 -0.29 10.00 1.95
N GLY A 41 -1.58 9.98 1.62
CA GLY A 41 -2.61 10.63 2.40
C GLY A 41 -3.22 9.77 3.50
N ILE A 42 -2.85 8.50 3.61
CA ILE A 42 -3.40 7.64 4.65
C ILE A 42 -2.96 8.16 6.03
N GLU A 43 -3.94 8.40 6.89
CA GLU A 43 -3.65 8.85 8.24
C GLU A 43 -3.41 7.66 9.16
N VAL A 44 -2.37 7.75 9.96
CA VAL A 44 -1.99 6.69 10.90
C VAL A 44 -1.86 7.28 12.30
N ASN A 45 -2.06 6.43 13.31
CA ASN A 45 -2.05 6.88 14.69
C ASN A 45 -0.68 6.79 15.32
N LYS A 46 0.01 5.68 15.10
CA LYS A 46 1.24 5.41 15.83
C LYS A 46 2.12 4.47 15.04
N LYS A 47 3.39 4.79 14.99
CA LYS A 47 4.39 3.89 14.44
C LYS A 47 4.66 2.76 15.42
N GLU A 48 4.59 1.53 14.96
CA GLU A 48 4.99 0.38 15.74
C GLU A 48 6.43 0.03 15.45
N VAL A 49 7.16 -0.39 16.47
CA VAL A 49 8.60 -0.57 16.36
C VAL A 49 8.97 -1.74 15.48
N GLN A 50 8.12 -2.76 15.42
CA GLN A 50 8.44 -3.96 14.66
C GLN A 50 7.19 -4.67 14.19
N LYS A 51 7.39 -5.47 13.14
CA LYS A 51 6.35 -6.32 12.60
C LYS A 51 5.91 -7.42 13.57
N GLY A 52 6.78 -7.83 14.45
CA GLY A 52 6.69 -8.81 15.52
C GLY A 52 5.58 -9.84 15.49
N SER A 53 4.36 -9.41 15.54
CA SER A 53 3.19 -10.28 15.56
C SER A 53 2.47 -10.34 14.21
N TRP A 54 3.06 -9.80 13.16
CA TRP A 54 2.45 -9.83 11.83
C TRP A 54 2.58 -11.23 11.24
N ASP A 55 1.46 -11.85 10.96
CA ASP A 55 1.41 -13.16 10.34
C ASP A 55 1.33 -13.01 8.83
N ASP A 56 2.11 -13.79 8.10
CA ASP A 56 2.08 -13.75 6.63
C ASP A 56 0.69 -14.03 6.08
N SER A 57 -0.12 -14.80 6.79
CA SER A 57 -1.50 -15.04 6.37
C SER A 57 -2.34 -13.77 6.43
N GLU A 58 -1.89 -12.75 7.14
CA GLU A 58 -2.57 -11.46 7.21
C GLU A 58 -2.20 -10.55 6.04
N ASP A 59 -1.19 -10.93 5.26
CA ASP A 59 -0.75 -10.17 4.08
C ASP A 59 -1.65 -10.46 2.87
N THR A 60 -2.96 -10.49 3.08
CA THR A 60 -3.90 -10.75 2.00
C THR A 60 -4.23 -9.51 1.21
N ASN A 61 -3.92 -8.34 1.75
CA ASN A 61 -4.20 -7.06 1.12
C ASN A 61 -2.88 -6.35 0.90
N LYS A 62 -2.46 -6.18 -0.34
CA LYS A 62 -1.19 -5.51 -0.60
C LYS A 62 -1.21 -4.75 -1.91
N ILE A 63 -0.34 -3.76 -1.97
CA ILE A 63 -0.06 -2.98 -3.16
C ILE A 63 1.44 -3.13 -3.39
N THR A 64 1.81 -3.65 -4.55
CA THR A 64 3.22 -3.83 -4.90
C THR A 64 3.57 -2.89 -6.04
N PHE A 65 4.69 -2.18 -5.90
CA PHE A 65 5.21 -1.29 -6.93
C PHE A 65 6.40 -1.97 -7.60
N TYR A 66 6.43 -1.88 -8.92
CA TYR A 66 7.45 -2.55 -9.74
C TYR A 66 8.19 -1.56 -10.61
N ARG A 67 9.43 -1.88 -10.90
CA ARG A 67 10.28 -1.14 -11.83
C ARG A 67 10.14 -1.66 -13.25
N LEU A 68 10.75 -0.95 -14.18
CA LEU A 68 10.71 -1.31 -15.59
C LEU A 68 11.23 -2.72 -15.86
N ASP A 69 12.21 -3.18 -15.09
CA ASP A 69 12.78 -4.53 -15.23
C ASP A 69 11.97 -5.59 -14.48
N ASN A 70 10.77 -5.24 -14.00
CA ASN A 70 9.87 -6.10 -13.24
C ASN A 70 10.38 -6.46 -11.84
N SER A 71 11.46 -5.83 -11.38
CA SER A 71 11.87 -5.99 -10.00
C SER A 71 10.95 -5.19 -9.08
N MET A 72 10.80 -5.67 -7.84
CA MET A 72 9.97 -5.02 -6.85
C MET A 72 10.65 -3.77 -6.31
N ASP A 73 9.92 -2.67 -6.26
CA ASP A 73 10.40 -1.41 -5.70
C ASP A 73 9.97 -1.27 -4.24
N SER A 74 8.70 -1.47 -3.97
CA SER A 74 8.17 -1.39 -2.60
C SER A 74 6.88 -2.18 -2.49
N ILE A 75 6.52 -2.55 -1.25
CA ILE A 75 5.27 -3.23 -0.94
C ILE A 75 4.58 -2.50 0.20
N ILE A 76 3.28 -2.29 0.05
CA ILE A 76 2.42 -1.78 1.10
C ILE A 76 1.44 -2.92 1.43
N SER A 77 1.47 -3.41 2.67
CA SER A 77 0.60 -4.51 3.10
C SER A 77 -0.35 -4.03 4.19
N PHE A 78 -1.55 -4.57 4.19
CA PHE A 78 -2.56 -4.27 5.21
C PHE A 78 -3.01 -5.56 5.87
N THR A 79 -3.39 -5.49 7.14
CA THR A 79 -4.10 -6.60 7.78
C THR A 79 -5.46 -6.80 7.12
N ALA A 80 -6.08 -7.94 7.37
CA ALA A 80 -7.36 -8.28 6.74
C ALA A 80 -8.44 -7.22 7.01
N ASP A 81 -8.41 -6.59 8.19
CA ASP A 81 -9.36 -5.55 8.58
C ASP A 81 -8.85 -4.12 8.31
N TYR A 82 -7.68 -3.99 7.68
CA TYR A 82 -7.03 -2.71 7.37
C TYR A 82 -6.65 -1.89 8.61
N SER A 83 -6.63 -2.50 9.78
CA SER A 83 -6.29 -1.78 11.01
C SER A 83 -4.79 -1.47 11.13
N LYS A 84 -3.96 -2.19 10.39
CA LYS A 84 -2.51 -1.96 10.38
C LYS A 84 -2.00 -1.93 8.96
N ILE A 85 -0.98 -1.09 8.73
CA ILE A 85 -0.31 -0.96 7.45
C ILE A 85 1.18 -1.22 7.66
N TRP A 86 1.77 -2.01 6.78
CA TRP A 86 3.21 -2.28 6.77
C TRP A 86 3.78 -1.81 5.45
N ILE A 87 4.84 -1.02 5.53
CA ILE A 87 5.52 -0.47 4.37
C ILE A 87 6.92 -1.04 4.32
N GLU A 88 7.26 -1.69 3.23
CA GLU A 88 8.59 -2.22 2.99
C GLU A 88 9.13 -1.60 1.72
N THR A 89 10.28 -0.93 1.83
CA THR A 89 10.94 -0.33 0.68
C THR A 89 12.16 -1.17 0.31
N ASN A 90 12.63 -0.98 -0.92
CA ASN A 90 13.82 -1.64 -1.41
C ASN A 90 15.07 -1.26 -0.63
N ALA A 91 15.02 -0.16 0.11
CA ALA A 91 16.14 0.30 0.93
C ALA A 91 16.23 -0.38 2.29
N THR A 92 15.58 -1.51 2.46
CA THR A 92 15.59 -2.34 3.66
C THR A 92 14.87 -1.76 4.87
N SER A 93 14.20 -0.63 4.70
CA SER A 93 13.41 -0.06 5.79
C SER A 93 12.01 -0.65 5.82
N SER A 94 11.57 -1.10 6.99
CA SER A 94 10.21 -1.60 7.20
C SER A 94 9.57 -0.82 8.32
N PHE A 95 8.34 -0.41 8.13
CA PHE A 95 7.60 0.37 9.13
C PHE A 95 6.19 -0.17 9.24
N THR A 96 5.69 -0.26 10.47
CA THR A 96 4.33 -0.66 10.75
C THR A 96 3.62 0.46 11.51
N TYR A 97 2.41 0.77 11.08
CA TYR A 97 1.57 1.78 11.73
C TYR A 97 0.17 1.25 11.96
N SER A 98 -0.50 1.77 12.97
CA SER A 98 -1.95 1.54 13.10
C SER A 98 -2.68 2.58 12.26
N VAL A 99 -3.67 2.14 11.50
CA VAL A 99 -4.42 2.98 10.58
C VAL A 99 -5.54 3.67 11.35
N LYS A 100 -5.70 4.97 11.14
CA LYS A 100 -6.72 5.75 11.84
C LYS A 100 -8.13 5.37 11.42
N ASP A 101 -8.34 5.20 10.11
CA ASP A 101 -9.67 4.92 9.57
C ASP A 101 -9.61 3.76 8.59
N PRO A 102 -9.62 2.51 9.12
CA PRO A 102 -9.51 1.33 8.28
C PRO A 102 -10.60 1.18 7.23
N VAL A 103 -11.83 1.57 7.57
CA VAL A 103 -12.96 1.44 6.66
C VAL A 103 -12.79 2.35 5.45
N GLU A 104 -12.33 3.57 5.67
CA GLU A 104 -12.08 4.52 4.58
C GLU A 104 -11.00 4.01 3.65
N VAL A 105 -9.92 3.43 4.20
CA VAL A 105 -8.83 2.88 3.40
C VAL A 105 -9.34 1.73 2.54
N HIS A 106 -10.10 0.81 3.13
CA HIS A 106 -10.66 -0.32 2.40
C HIS A 106 -11.56 0.16 1.24
N ASN A 107 -12.45 1.09 1.53
CA ASN A 107 -13.38 1.60 0.53
C ASN A 107 -12.66 2.29 -0.62
N ALA A 108 -11.61 3.05 -0.32
CA ALA A 108 -10.83 3.73 -1.35
C ALA A 108 -10.09 2.73 -2.24
N LEU A 109 -9.50 1.69 -1.66
CA LEU A 109 -8.83 0.67 -2.45
C LEU A 109 -9.80 -0.12 -3.32
N ALA A 110 -10.98 -0.45 -2.79
CA ALA A 110 -11.99 -1.13 -3.59
C ALA A 110 -12.44 -0.26 -4.76
N ALA A 111 -12.48 1.05 -4.58
CA ALA A 111 -12.83 1.96 -5.67
C ALA A 111 -11.80 1.93 -6.80
N PHE A 112 -10.51 1.77 -6.49
CA PHE A 112 -9.49 1.62 -7.53
C PHE A 112 -9.73 0.40 -8.40
N LEU A 113 -10.24 -0.69 -7.81
CA LEU A 113 -10.53 -1.92 -8.57
C LEU A 113 -11.65 -1.72 -9.57
N ASN A 114 -12.56 -0.80 -9.31
CA ASN A 114 -13.73 -0.56 -10.13
C ASN A 114 -13.53 0.55 -11.16
N THR A 115 -12.34 1.16 -11.19
CA THR A 115 -12.03 2.21 -12.14
C THR A 115 -11.70 1.58 -13.50
N GLU A 116 -12.34 2.07 -14.54
CA GLU A 116 -12.04 1.66 -15.90
C GLU A 116 -11.03 2.62 -16.52
N ASN A 117 -10.11 2.06 -17.26
CA ASN A 117 -9.11 2.83 -18.01
C ASN A 117 -9.40 2.81 -19.49
#